data_4f7bcb648adb3f125770ce5a81cec3e1
#
_entry.id   4f7bcb648adb3f125770ce5a81cec3e1
#
_cell.length_a   1.000
_cell.length_b   1.000
_cell.length_c   1.000
_cell.angle_alpha   90.00
_cell.angle_beta   90.00
_cell.angle_gamma   90.00
#
_symmetry.space_group_name_H-M   'P 1'
#
loop_
_entity.id
_entity.type
_entity.pdbx_description
1 polymer ?
#
loop_
_entity_poly.entity_id
_entity_poly.type
_entity_poly.pdbx_seq_one_letter_code
_entity_poly.pdbx_strand_id
1 'polypeptide(L)'
;MKLCLLSVWCTFAAWTALAADDPYAASVFQKNCATCHASPSQAARIPQLDALKKLTPITILRTLETGVMKAQAAQLSTYEREGLANYLGKAVTTQRQRDELANTCPAGPPWKNSPSWASWAPGLTNARFQSAAAAGLSAADVPRLAPKWVFAFPDTSVLRSQPAVYRGRVFAGAQDGSLYALDAATGCVHWVTMVQAEVRSGITVAEVAGRPTVFFGDSAGFIYALDGETGKQIWKLQPDEHPASKATATPVFYRGRLYVGISSLEEALAVSPNYVCCTFRGSESALDAATGKVVWKRYLIAEAAKPRSKTRRGAATAGPSGAGVWNAATLDPEHDTLYIGTGDNYSDPVSPMSDAIVALKMSTGEILWSHQFTKDAWNSSCYLEDKTSCPDSDGPDFDFAESPILITLPNGKRALVVGQKSGIAYGLDPERKGQVMWQSRLGKGGTVGGIQWGSATDGRNMYAALSDIEFKNTRINGGNDAASEVDSTKGGGIFALRVDNGERIWQTPPPGCGNRRPCSPAQSAAVTVIPGVVFSSSLDGHLRGYSTADGKIIWDYDTAREFKTVNGVPGQGGAMDVGGPIVAGGMLFVSSGYARRSLMPGNVLIAFGVAP
;
A
#
# COMPACT_ATOMS: atom_id res chain seq x y z
N MET A 1 -42.71 -45.75 -33.37
CA MET A 1 -41.40 -45.06 -33.30
C MET A 1 -41.45 -44.08 -32.15
N LYS A 2 -40.83 -44.46 -30.99
CA LYS A 2 -40.79 -43.65 -29.80
C LYS A 2 -39.42 -42.96 -29.76
N LEU A 3 -39.39 -41.61 -29.84
CA LEU A 3 -38.17 -40.82 -29.58
C LEU A 3 -37.99 -40.67 -28.07
N CYS A 4 -36.87 -41.18 -27.58
CA CYS A 4 -36.37 -40.92 -26.22
C CYS A 4 -35.62 -39.59 -26.20
N LEU A 5 -36.14 -38.59 -25.47
CA LEU A 5 -35.43 -37.36 -25.12
C LEU A 5 -34.59 -37.65 -23.88
N LEU A 6 -33.26 -37.72 -24.06
CA LEU A 6 -32.30 -37.70 -22.96
C LEU A 6 -32.08 -36.26 -22.54
N SER A 7 -32.60 -35.90 -21.37
CA SER A 7 -32.28 -34.66 -20.66
C SER A 7 -30.93 -34.82 -19.96
N VAL A 8 -29.90 -34.17 -20.49
CA VAL A 8 -28.61 -34.03 -19.84
C VAL A 8 -28.73 -32.97 -18.74
N TRP A 9 -28.75 -33.41 -17.50
CA TRP A 9 -28.60 -32.54 -16.34
C TRP A 9 -27.11 -32.21 -16.21
N CYS A 10 -26.70 -31.01 -16.64
CA CYS A 10 -25.42 -30.41 -16.25
C CYS A 10 -25.53 -30.00 -14.78
N THR A 11 -25.03 -30.83 -13.88
CA THR A 11 -24.74 -30.43 -12.51
C THR A 11 -23.58 -29.44 -12.54
N PHE A 12 -23.88 -28.15 -12.37
CA PHE A 12 -22.89 -27.17 -12.00
C PHE A 12 -22.37 -27.55 -10.61
N ALA A 13 -21.28 -28.27 -10.56
CA ALA A 13 -20.47 -28.36 -9.36
C ALA A 13 -19.94 -26.94 -9.06
N ALA A 14 -20.54 -26.30 -8.06
CA ALA A 14 -19.96 -25.11 -7.45
C ALA A 14 -18.56 -25.50 -6.96
N TRP A 15 -17.55 -25.12 -7.68
CA TRP A 15 -16.20 -25.11 -7.19
C TRP A 15 -16.16 -24.01 -6.12
N THR A 16 -16.39 -24.40 -4.88
CA THR A 16 -15.85 -23.67 -3.75
C THR A 16 -14.34 -23.74 -3.94
N ALA A 17 -13.73 -22.65 -4.37
CA ALA A 17 -12.30 -22.47 -4.30
C ALA A 17 -11.93 -22.45 -2.82
N LEU A 18 -11.68 -23.64 -2.26
CA LEU A 18 -10.86 -23.80 -1.08
C LEU A 18 -9.54 -23.12 -1.46
N ALA A 19 -9.13 -22.13 -0.69
CA ALA A 19 -7.77 -21.64 -0.72
C ALA A 19 -6.88 -22.90 -0.64
N ALA A 20 -6.24 -23.24 -1.74
CA ALA A 20 -5.36 -24.39 -1.80
C ALA A 20 -4.36 -24.22 -0.67
N ASP A 21 -4.14 -25.25 0.14
CA ASP A 21 -3.15 -25.22 1.19
C ASP A 21 -1.83 -24.81 0.53
N ASP A 22 -1.32 -23.61 0.89
CA ASP A 22 -0.07 -23.08 0.34
C ASP A 22 1.04 -24.08 0.67
N PRO A 23 1.61 -24.83 -0.31
CA PRO A 23 2.58 -25.88 -0.05
C PRO A 23 3.86 -25.33 0.58
N TYR A 24 4.18 -24.05 0.29
CA TYR A 24 5.33 -23.38 0.87
C TYR A 24 5.08 -23.07 2.34
N ALA A 25 3.95 -22.47 2.69
CA ALA A 25 3.59 -22.21 4.08
C ALA A 25 3.46 -23.51 4.89
N ALA A 26 2.94 -24.58 4.27
CA ALA A 26 2.93 -25.90 4.88
C ALA A 26 4.36 -26.42 5.18
N SER A 27 5.30 -26.22 4.26
CA SER A 27 6.71 -26.62 4.45
C SER A 27 7.38 -25.79 5.55
N VAL A 28 7.11 -24.49 5.61
CA VAL A 28 7.60 -23.59 6.67
C VAL A 28 7.06 -24.04 8.03
N PHE A 29 5.77 -24.41 8.12
CA PHE A 29 5.19 -24.97 9.35
C PHE A 29 5.88 -26.27 9.76
N GLN A 30 6.05 -27.20 8.85
CA GLN A 30 6.70 -28.50 9.15
C GLN A 30 8.12 -28.30 9.66
N LYS A 31 8.89 -27.42 9.05
CA LYS A 31 10.28 -27.15 9.40
C LYS A 31 10.44 -26.47 10.76
N ASN A 32 9.57 -25.48 11.07
CA ASN A 32 9.82 -24.55 12.18
C ASN A 32 8.82 -24.69 13.36
N CYS A 33 7.66 -25.31 13.15
CA CYS A 33 6.55 -25.25 14.11
C CYS A 33 5.99 -26.63 14.51
N ALA A 34 6.04 -27.62 13.59
CA ALA A 34 5.37 -28.90 13.77
C ALA A 34 5.90 -29.71 14.96
N THR A 35 7.19 -29.59 15.29
CA THR A 35 7.79 -30.26 16.46
C THR A 35 7.02 -30.00 17.75
N CYS A 36 6.45 -28.80 17.90
CA CYS A 36 5.65 -28.42 19.07
C CYS A 36 4.14 -28.51 18.79
N HIS A 37 3.67 -27.98 17.67
CA HIS A 37 2.24 -27.80 17.39
C HIS A 37 1.56 -28.99 16.68
N ALA A 38 2.33 -30.00 16.27
CA ALA A 38 1.82 -31.27 15.74
C ALA A 38 2.22 -32.47 16.59
N SER A 39 2.76 -32.26 17.79
CA SER A 39 3.22 -33.33 18.67
C SER A 39 2.19 -33.62 19.77
N PRO A 40 1.57 -34.81 19.82
CA PRO A 40 0.58 -35.16 20.85
C PRO A 40 1.12 -35.06 22.28
N SER A 41 2.43 -35.28 22.49
CA SER A 41 3.06 -35.17 23.81
C SER A 41 3.12 -33.74 24.36
N GLN A 42 2.93 -32.72 23.52
CA GLN A 42 2.92 -31.30 23.90
C GLN A 42 1.50 -30.74 24.03
N ALA A 43 0.44 -31.51 23.71
CA ALA A 43 -0.93 -31.03 23.61
C ALA A 43 -1.50 -30.40 24.90
N ALA A 44 -0.99 -30.78 26.07
CA ALA A 44 -1.43 -30.22 27.35
C ALA A 44 -0.93 -28.77 27.60
N ARG A 45 0.13 -28.32 26.91
CA ARG A 45 0.79 -27.02 27.15
C ARG A 45 0.85 -26.14 25.91
N ILE A 46 0.75 -26.74 24.72
CA ILE A 46 0.97 -26.06 23.43
C ILE A 46 -0.28 -26.28 22.56
N PRO A 47 -0.90 -25.23 22.03
CA PRO A 47 -2.05 -25.36 21.13
C PRO A 47 -1.69 -26.24 19.94
N GLN A 48 -2.45 -27.29 19.69
CA GLN A 48 -2.26 -28.15 18.53
C GLN A 48 -2.90 -27.56 17.29
N LEU A 49 -2.60 -28.09 16.10
CA LEU A 49 -3.01 -27.55 14.81
C LEU A 49 -4.52 -27.25 14.74
N ASP A 50 -5.38 -28.13 15.30
CA ASP A 50 -6.83 -27.91 15.33
C ASP A 50 -7.27 -26.72 16.22
N ALA A 51 -6.49 -26.41 17.24
CA ALA A 51 -6.73 -25.22 18.05
C ALA A 51 -6.27 -23.96 17.30
N LEU A 52 -5.15 -24.01 16.58
CA LEU A 52 -4.66 -22.90 15.75
C LEU A 52 -5.65 -22.59 14.63
N LYS A 53 -6.25 -23.59 13.99
CA LYS A 53 -7.28 -23.41 12.96
C LYS A 53 -8.56 -22.68 13.45
N LYS A 54 -8.77 -22.60 14.76
CA LYS A 54 -9.87 -21.84 15.36
C LYS A 54 -9.55 -20.37 15.56
N LEU A 55 -8.30 -19.95 15.31
CA LEU A 55 -7.85 -18.56 15.36
C LEU A 55 -7.98 -17.90 14.00
N THR A 56 -8.13 -16.58 13.99
CA THR A 56 -8.06 -15.80 12.75
C THR A 56 -6.59 -15.70 12.28
N PRO A 57 -6.33 -15.58 10.96
CA PRO A 57 -4.98 -15.35 10.46
C PRO A 57 -4.28 -14.18 11.15
N ILE A 58 -4.99 -13.09 11.40
CA ILE A 58 -4.40 -11.91 12.05
C ILE A 58 -4.00 -12.17 13.51
N THR A 59 -4.78 -12.98 14.24
CA THR A 59 -4.42 -13.38 15.61
C THR A 59 -3.11 -14.18 15.60
N ILE A 60 -2.96 -15.10 14.66
CA ILE A 60 -1.73 -15.87 14.49
C ILE A 60 -0.58 -14.97 14.09
N LEU A 61 -0.77 -14.08 13.10
CA LEU A 61 0.27 -13.16 12.66
C LEU A 61 0.77 -12.28 13.82
N ARG A 62 -0.15 -11.70 14.59
CA ARG A 62 0.21 -10.92 15.80
C ARG A 62 1.00 -11.76 16.81
N THR A 63 0.64 -13.02 16.99
CA THR A 63 1.35 -13.93 17.89
C THR A 63 2.79 -14.16 17.44
N LEU A 64 3.02 -14.24 16.11
CA LEU A 64 4.34 -14.41 15.50
C LEU A 64 5.17 -13.12 15.50
N GLU A 65 4.55 -11.95 15.35
CA GLU A 65 5.26 -10.67 15.21
C GLU A 65 5.55 -9.99 16.54
N THR A 66 4.58 -10.00 17.44
CA THR A 66 4.66 -9.23 18.70
C THR A 66 4.27 -10.05 19.94
N GLY A 67 3.68 -11.24 19.75
CA GLY A 67 3.17 -12.08 20.83
C GLY A 67 4.17 -13.14 21.31
N VAL A 68 3.62 -14.17 21.96
CA VAL A 68 4.39 -15.22 22.67
C VAL A 68 5.27 -16.08 21.75
N MET A 69 5.01 -16.11 20.44
CA MET A 69 5.79 -16.87 19.44
C MET A 69 6.82 -16.00 18.70
N LYS A 70 6.98 -14.72 19.09
CA LYS A 70 7.92 -13.79 18.42
C LYS A 70 9.35 -14.33 18.35
N ALA A 71 9.84 -14.92 19.44
CA ALA A 71 11.19 -15.47 19.49
C ALA A 71 11.37 -16.67 18.53
N GLN A 72 10.37 -17.55 18.44
CA GLN A 72 10.38 -18.73 17.57
C GLN A 72 10.21 -18.35 16.09
N ALA A 73 9.48 -17.27 15.82
CA ALA A 73 9.28 -16.74 14.47
C ALA A 73 10.36 -15.74 14.02
N ALA A 74 11.38 -15.50 14.85
CA ALA A 74 12.39 -14.47 14.59
C ALA A 74 13.19 -14.69 13.29
N GLN A 75 13.36 -15.96 12.86
CA GLN A 75 14.08 -16.31 11.62
C GLN A 75 13.18 -16.28 10.36
N LEU A 76 11.86 -16.15 10.53
CA LEU A 76 10.92 -16.16 9.43
C LEU A 76 10.82 -14.77 8.80
N SER A 77 10.79 -14.71 7.49
CA SER A 77 10.47 -13.49 6.75
C SER A 77 9.03 -13.03 7.04
N THR A 78 8.72 -11.79 6.75
CA THR A 78 7.35 -11.28 6.83
C THR A 78 6.41 -12.10 5.95
N TYR A 79 6.84 -12.46 4.74
CA TYR A 79 6.08 -13.30 3.84
C TYR A 79 5.79 -14.69 4.44
N GLU A 80 6.78 -15.34 5.05
CA GLU A 80 6.59 -16.64 5.71
C GLU A 80 5.66 -16.53 6.92
N ARG A 81 5.75 -15.49 7.72
CA ARG A 81 4.82 -15.27 8.84
C ARG A 81 3.40 -15.05 8.37
N GLU A 82 3.18 -14.24 7.32
CA GLU A 82 1.87 -14.05 6.71
C GLU A 82 1.34 -15.34 6.07
N GLY A 83 2.18 -16.06 5.34
CA GLY A 83 1.84 -17.37 4.78
C GLY A 83 1.43 -18.36 5.85
N LEU A 84 2.21 -18.47 6.93
CA LEU A 84 1.87 -19.30 8.10
C LEU A 84 0.56 -18.88 8.75
N ALA A 85 0.33 -17.59 8.93
CA ALA A 85 -0.89 -17.08 9.53
C ALA A 85 -2.12 -17.49 8.70
N ASN A 86 -2.04 -17.39 7.38
CA ASN A 86 -3.11 -17.79 6.46
C ASN A 86 -3.26 -19.32 6.34
N TYR A 87 -2.17 -20.06 6.42
CA TYR A 87 -2.17 -21.53 6.40
C TYR A 87 -2.80 -22.11 7.68
N LEU A 88 -2.44 -21.58 8.83
CA LEU A 88 -2.87 -22.07 10.13
C LEU A 88 -4.25 -21.52 10.53
N GLY A 89 -4.45 -20.21 10.38
CA GLY A 89 -5.69 -19.55 10.80
C GLY A 89 -6.82 -19.74 9.80
N LYS A 90 -7.85 -20.47 10.18
CA LYS A 90 -9.03 -20.70 9.31
C LYS A 90 -10.28 -19.96 9.77
N ALA A 91 -10.29 -19.47 11.02
CA ALA A 91 -11.41 -18.67 11.50
C ALA A 91 -11.45 -17.30 10.81
N VAL A 92 -12.64 -16.88 10.43
CA VAL A 92 -12.89 -15.53 9.90
C VAL A 92 -13.73 -14.77 10.91
N THR A 93 -13.39 -13.51 11.14
CA THR A 93 -14.25 -12.60 11.90
C THR A 93 -15.54 -12.42 11.12
N THR A 94 -16.68 -12.69 11.76
CA THR A 94 -17.98 -12.57 11.10
C THR A 94 -18.44 -11.12 11.05
N GLN A 95 -19.31 -10.80 10.09
CA GLN A 95 -19.96 -9.48 10.00
C GLN A 95 -20.63 -9.12 11.33
N ARG A 96 -21.33 -10.08 11.95
CA ARG A 96 -22.00 -9.90 13.26
C ARG A 96 -21.01 -9.47 14.36
N GLN A 97 -19.84 -10.09 14.45
CA GLN A 97 -18.83 -9.72 15.45
C GLN A 97 -18.32 -8.29 15.23
N ARG A 98 -18.24 -7.83 13.98
CA ARG A 98 -17.88 -6.45 13.67
C ARG A 98 -18.98 -5.47 14.04
N ASP A 99 -20.24 -5.81 13.76
CA ASP A 99 -21.40 -4.99 14.10
C ASP A 99 -21.50 -4.79 15.63
N GLU A 100 -21.22 -5.83 16.41
CA GLU A 100 -21.22 -5.77 17.88
C GLU A 100 -20.14 -4.86 18.47
N LEU A 101 -19.02 -4.66 17.76
CA LEU A 101 -17.91 -3.78 18.17
C LEU A 101 -18.03 -2.35 17.58
N ALA A 102 -19.06 -2.09 16.80
CA ALA A 102 -19.25 -0.79 16.17
C ALA A 102 -19.96 0.17 17.14
N ASN A 103 -19.36 1.36 17.32
CA ASN A 103 -20.08 2.52 17.88
C ASN A 103 -20.98 3.10 16.78
N THR A 104 -22.16 2.50 16.61
CA THR A 104 -23.06 2.82 15.49
C THR A 104 -23.60 4.24 15.59
N CYS A 105 -23.57 4.97 14.48
CA CYS A 105 -24.20 6.28 14.39
C CYS A 105 -25.71 6.17 14.59
N PRO A 106 -26.37 7.15 15.23
CA PRO A 106 -27.83 7.29 15.17
C PRO A 106 -28.29 7.27 13.71
N ALA A 107 -29.55 6.85 13.44
CA ALA A 107 -30.12 6.75 12.10
C ALA A 107 -29.75 7.98 11.25
N GLY A 108 -29.13 7.71 10.11
CA GLY A 108 -28.19 8.56 9.40
C GLY A 108 -28.49 10.03 9.20
N PRO A 109 -27.53 10.91 9.46
CA PRO A 109 -27.55 12.21 8.84
C PRO A 109 -27.37 12.06 7.32
N PRO A 110 -28.04 12.92 6.52
CA PRO A 110 -27.81 12.93 5.08
C PRO A 110 -26.34 13.24 4.76
N TRP A 111 -25.89 12.88 3.55
CA TRP A 111 -24.59 13.27 3.05
C TRP A 111 -24.41 14.80 3.20
N LYS A 112 -23.30 15.22 3.80
CA LYS A 112 -23.00 16.63 4.01
C LYS A 112 -22.35 17.23 2.76
N ASN A 113 -22.70 18.46 2.40
CA ASN A 113 -21.95 19.20 1.39
C ASN A 113 -20.68 19.77 2.03
N SER A 114 -19.68 18.94 2.21
CA SER A 114 -18.42 19.29 2.88
C SER A 114 -17.23 18.93 1.98
N PRO A 115 -16.08 19.59 2.17
CA PRO A 115 -14.86 19.28 1.44
C PRO A 115 -14.47 17.81 1.55
N SER A 116 -13.84 17.29 0.50
CA SER A 116 -13.49 15.88 0.36
C SER A 116 -12.01 15.70 0.06
N TRP A 117 -11.50 14.54 0.43
CA TRP A 117 -10.25 13.94 -0.05
C TRP A 117 -10.62 12.52 -0.50
N ALA A 118 -11.09 12.40 -1.73
CA ALA A 118 -11.87 11.24 -2.17
C ALA A 118 -11.06 10.11 -2.83
N SER A 119 -9.72 10.22 -2.90
CA SER A 119 -8.85 9.22 -3.52
C SER A 119 -7.43 9.32 -2.95
N TRP A 120 -6.41 8.82 -3.66
CA TRP A 120 -4.99 8.97 -3.31
C TRP A 120 -4.60 10.45 -3.13
N ALA A 121 -5.12 11.30 -3.99
CA ALA A 121 -5.02 12.76 -3.91
C ALA A 121 -6.39 13.42 -4.15
N PRO A 122 -6.56 14.72 -3.84
CA PRO A 122 -7.81 15.44 -4.10
C PRO A 122 -8.16 15.56 -5.58
N GLY A 123 -7.17 15.50 -6.47
CA GLY A 123 -7.34 15.65 -7.92
C GLY A 123 -6.69 14.51 -8.72
N LEU A 124 -6.75 14.63 -10.05
CA LEU A 124 -6.27 13.61 -11.00
C LEU A 124 -4.75 13.63 -11.21
N THR A 125 -4.08 14.70 -10.83
CA THR A 125 -2.65 14.93 -11.07
C THR A 125 -1.73 14.43 -9.98
N ASN A 126 -2.29 13.81 -8.94
CA ASN A 126 -1.59 13.27 -7.75
C ASN A 126 -0.74 14.30 -6.97
N ALA A 127 -1.09 15.59 -7.04
CA ALA A 127 -0.36 16.66 -6.37
C ALA A 127 -0.35 16.55 -4.83
N ARG A 128 -1.27 15.79 -4.23
CA ARG A 128 -1.48 15.65 -2.77
C ARG A 128 -1.53 17.00 -2.05
N PHE A 129 -2.12 17.99 -2.73
CA PHE A 129 -2.34 19.34 -2.26
C PHE A 129 -3.82 19.58 -2.00
N GLN A 130 -4.15 20.07 -0.81
CA GLN A 130 -5.50 20.50 -0.49
C GLN A 130 -5.56 22.03 -0.44
N SER A 131 -6.49 22.61 -1.17
CA SER A 131 -6.69 24.08 -1.17
C SER A 131 -7.10 24.60 0.20
N ALA A 132 -6.82 25.87 0.51
CA ALA A 132 -7.18 26.48 1.78
C ALA A 132 -8.67 26.31 2.11
N ALA A 133 -9.55 26.52 1.13
CA ALA A 133 -10.99 26.39 1.30
C ALA A 133 -11.42 24.95 1.63
N ALA A 134 -10.80 23.95 0.97
CA ALA A 134 -11.13 22.56 1.20
C ALA A 134 -10.42 21.97 2.42
N ALA A 135 -9.22 22.43 2.74
CA ALA A 135 -8.52 22.05 3.95
C ALA A 135 -9.28 22.52 5.22
N GLY A 136 -9.81 23.74 5.19
CA GLY A 136 -10.44 24.35 6.36
C GLY A 136 -9.48 24.51 7.55
N LEU A 137 -8.17 24.43 7.29
CA LEU A 137 -7.06 24.62 8.23
C LEU A 137 -6.05 25.58 7.61
N SER A 138 -5.53 26.47 8.42
CA SER A 138 -4.42 27.36 8.07
C SER A 138 -3.14 26.96 8.80
N ALA A 139 -2.00 27.48 8.37
CA ALA A 139 -0.73 27.28 9.06
C ALA A 139 -0.77 27.75 10.54
N ALA A 140 -1.56 28.79 10.85
CA ALA A 140 -1.74 29.29 12.22
C ALA A 140 -2.57 28.34 13.10
N ASP A 141 -3.39 27.49 12.50
CA ASP A 141 -4.20 26.50 13.22
C ASP A 141 -3.43 25.26 13.60
N VAL A 142 -2.44 24.88 12.78
CA VAL A 142 -1.71 23.61 12.90
C VAL A 142 -1.05 23.41 14.27
N PRO A 143 -0.40 24.40 14.92
CA PRO A 143 0.16 24.21 16.27
C PRO A 143 -0.88 23.85 17.35
N ARG A 144 -2.17 24.09 17.09
CA ARG A 144 -3.28 23.80 18.02
C ARG A 144 -4.03 22.51 17.69
N LEU A 145 -3.54 21.71 16.74
CA LEU A 145 -4.18 20.44 16.38
C LEU A 145 -4.08 19.44 17.54
N ALA A 146 -5.22 18.87 17.89
CA ALA A 146 -5.34 17.82 18.90
C ALA A 146 -6.34 16.74 18.43
N PRO A 147 -6.24 15.50 18.89
CA PRO A 147 -7.22 14.46 18.58
C PRO A 147 -8.63 14.87 19.00
N LYS A 148 -9.56 14.84 18.06
CA LYS A 148 -11.00 15.01 18.29
C LYS A 148 -11.64 13.68 18.62
N TRP A 149 -11.23 12.64 17.89
CA TRP A 149 -11.63 11.28 18.17
C TRP A 149 -10.56 10.29 17.64
N VAL A 150 -10.58 9.10 18.20
CA VAL A 150 -9.74 7.97 17.79
C VAL A 150 -10.62 6.74 17.65
N PHE A 151 -10.53 6.07 16.50
CA PHE A 151 -11.19 4.80 16.24
C PHE A 151 -10.13 3.69 16.19
N ALA A 152 -10.38 2.54 16.86
CA ALA A 152 -9.47 1.41 16.79
C ALA A 152 -10.07 0.26 15.97
N PHE A 153 -9.27 -0.24 15.03
CA PHE A 153 -9.61 -1.43 14.27
C PHE A 153 -9.35 -2.69 15.11
N PRO A 154 -10.35 -3.53 15.31
CA PRO A 154 -10.14 -4.80 16.03
C PRO A 154 -9.17 -5.70 15.26
N ASP A 155 -8.43 -6.55 15.99
CA ASP A 155 -7.54 -7.59 15.43
C ASP A 155 -6.59 -7.09 14.33
N THR A 156 -6.10 -5.85 14.44
CA THR A 156 -5.24 -5.20 13.46
C THR A 156 -3.93 -4.75 14.12
N SER A 157 -2.81 -4.89 13.45
CA SER A 157 -1.48 -4.41 13.87
C SER A 157 -0.78 -3.59 12.78
N VAL A 158 -1.34 -3.60 11.55
CA VAL A 158 -0.81 -2.91 10.37
C VAL A 158 -1.93 -2.19 9.64
N LEU A 159 -1.75 -0.91 9.37
CA LEU A 159 -2.68 -0.07 8.62
C LEU A 159 -1.98 0.49 7.38
N ARG A 160 -2.26 -0.07 6.21
CA ARG A 160 -1.63 0.31 4.93
C ARG A 160 -2.56 1.03 3.97
N SER A 161 -3.86 0.92 4.20
CA SER A 161 -4.86 1.59 3.37
C SER A 161 -4.94 3.07 3.73
N GLN A 162 -4.76 3.95 2.73
CA GLN A 162 -5.05 5.37 2.92
C GLN A 162 -6.55 5.58 3.02
N PRO A 163 -7.05 6.25 4.07
CA PRO A 163 -8.46 6.57 4.17
C PRO A 163 -8.87 7.60 3.10
N ALA A 164 -10.18 7.68 2.85
CA ALA A 164 -10.79 8.74 2.04
C ALA A 164 -11.85 9.49 2.84
N VAL A 165 -11.96 10.79 2.61
CA VAL A 165 -13.04 11.63 3.14
C VAL A 165 -13.94 12.05 1.99
N TYR A 166 -15.24 11.76 2.11
CA TYR A 166 -16.21 12.14 1.11
C TYR A 166 -17.52 12.58 1.75
N ARG A 167 -17.89 13.84 1.55
CA ARG A 167 -19.16 14.45 1.96
C ARG A 167 -19.53 14.15 3.43
N GLY A 168 -18.56 14.30 4.35
CA GLY A 168 -18.73 14.14 5.80
C GLY A 168 -18.58 12.72 6.33
N ARG A 169 -18.20 11.75 5.51
CA ARG A 169 -17.84 10.40 5.92
C ARG A 169 -16.37 10.12 5.68
N VAL A 170 -15.77 9.31 6.55
CA VAL A 170 -14.42 8.75 6.39
C VAL A 170 -14.54 7.28 6.08
N PHE A 171 -13.92 6.84 5.00
CA PHE A 171 -13.82 5.43 4.63
C PHE A 171 -12.42 4.94 4.95
N ALA A 172 -12.32 3.88 5.74
CA ALA A 172 -11.04 3.36 6.22
C ALA A 172 -11.03 1.84 6.21
N GLY A 173 -9.98 1.28 5.60
CA GLY A 173 -9.78 -0.17 5.47
C GLY A 173 -8.73 -0.69 6.43
N ALA A 174 -8.83 -1.96 6.81
CA ALA A 174 -7.95 -2.60 7.77
C ALA A 174 -7.35 -3.92 7.25
N GLN A 175 -6.34 -4.39 7.97
CA GLN A 175 -5.59 -5.62 7.66
C GLN A 175 -6.48 -6.88 7.69
N ASP A 176 -7.52 -6.88 8.51
CA ASP A 176 -8.43 -8.02 8.64
C ASP A 176 -9.50 -8.11 7.54
N GLY A 177 -9.44 -7.22 6.55
CA GLY A 177 -10.41 -7.13 5.46
C GLY A 177 -11.64 -6.29 5.80
N SER A 178 -11.72 -5.65 6.96
CA SER A 178 -12.82 -4.75 7.26
C SER A 178 -12.64 -3.38 6.58
N LEU A 179 -13.73 -2.88 6.02
CA LEU A 179 -13.87 -1.51 5.52
C LEU A 179 -15.00 -0.81 6.29
N TYR A 180 -14.68 0.30 6.93
CA TYR A 180 -15.61 1.10 7.70
C TYR A 180 -15.97 2.40 6.98
N ALA A 181 -17.24 2.79 7.07
CA ALA A 181 -17.67 4.17 6.85
C ALA A 181 -17.97 4.81 8.20
N LEU A 182 -17.22 5.84 8.54
CA LEU A 182 -17.32 6.58 9.80
C LEU A 182 -17.86 7.98 9.55
N ASP A 183 -18.58 8.56 10.51
CA ASP A 183 -18.86 9.99 10.50
C ASP A 183 -17.57 10.78 10.75
N ALA A 184 -17.24 11.71 9.88
CA ALA A 184 -15.98 12.44 9.94
C ALA A 184 -15.83 13.30 11.21
N ALA A 185 -16.93 13.79 11.78
CA ALA A 185 -16.91 14.66 12.96
C ALA A 185 -16.81 13.89 14.28
N THR A 186 -17.37 12.67 14.35
CA THR A 186 -17.56 11.94 15.62
C THR A 186 -16.86 10.58 15.66
N GLY A 187 -16.52 9.99 14.50
CA GLY A 187 -15.94 8.67 14.40
C GLY A 187 -16.93 7.53 14.67
N CYS A 188 -18.25 7.80 14.77
CA CYS A 188 -19.23 6.71 14.84
C CYS A 188 -19.35 5.97 13.50
N VAL A 189 -19.81 4.73 13.52
CA VAL A 189 -19.87 3.83 12.38
C VAL A 189 -21.22 3.91 11.68
N HIS A 190 -21.24 4.30 10.40
CA HIS A 190 -22.41 4.18 9.56
C HIS A 190 -22.64 2.74 9.10
N TRP A 191 -21.56 2.08 8.67
CA TRP A 191 -21.56 0.68 8.30
C TRP A 191 -20.14 0.10 8.32
N VAL A 192 -20.04 -1.20 8.41
CA VAL A 192 -18.81 -1.96 8.21
C VAL A 192 -19.08 -3.13 7.26
N THR A 193 -18.14 -3.38 6.35
CA THR A 193 -18.20 -4.50 5.39
C THR A 193 -16.91 -5.30 5.46
N MET A 194 -17.04 -6.64 5.49
CA MET A 194 -15.91 -7.55 5.44
C MET A 194 -15.66 -7.99 4.00
N VAL A 195 -14.40 -7.90 3.56
CA VAL A 195 -13.91 -8.52 2.33
C VAL A 195 -12.97 -9.67 2.66
N GLN A 196 -12.57 -10.43 1.64
CA GLN A 196 -11.88 -11.71 1.87
C GLN A 196 -10.41 -11.60 2.31
N ALA A 197 -9.79 -10.43 2.10
CA ALA A 197 -8.38 -10.20 2.43
C ALA A 197 -8.18 -8.75 2.86
N GLU A 198 -6.98 -8.42 3.36
CA GLU A 198 -6.62 -7.06 3.77
C GLU A 198 -7.01 -6.01 2.73
N VAL A 199 -7.68 -4.94 3.15
CA VAL A 199 -7.87 -3.74 2.33
C VAL A 199 -6.52 -3.07 2.16
N ARG A 200 -5.89 -3.27 0.99
CA ARG A 200 -4.46 -2.96 0.79
C ARG A 200 -4.23 -1.65 0.07
N SER A 201 -5.08 -1.29 -0.88
CA SER A 201 -4.98 -0.01 -1.60
C SER A 201 -5.51 1.15 -0.77
N GLY A 202 -5.23 2.38 -1.19
CA GLY A 202 -6.02 3.54 -0.78
C GLY A 202 -7.48 3.40 -1.28
N ILE A 203 -8.35 4.18 -0.67
CA ILE A 203 -9.78 4.15 -0.96
C ILE A 203 -10.14 5.29 -1.89
N THR A 204 -10.97 5.02 -2.91
CA THR A 204 -11.54 6.02 -3.80
C THR A 204 -13.06 6.05 -3.65
N VAL A 205 -13.62 7.24 -3.51
CA VAL A 205 -15.07 7.45 -3.48
C VAL A 205 -15.46 8.37 -4.63
N ALA A 206 -16.40 7.92 -5.44
CA ALA A 206 -16.88 8.71 -6.57
C ALA A 206 -18.39 8.53 -6.77
N GLU A 207 -19.01 9.50 -7.43
CA GLU A 207 -20.42 9.38 -7.80
C GLU A 207 -20.56 8.60 -9.11
N VAL A 208 -21.23 7.47 -9.06
CA VAL A 208 -21.52 6.61 -10.20
C VAL A 208 -23.05 6.48 -10.35
N ALA A 209 -23.58 6.90 -11.48
CA ALA A 209 -25.03 6.91 -11.75
C ALA A 209 -25.84 7.58 -10.61
N GLY A 210 -25.35 8.69 -10.07
CA GLY A 210 -26.02 9.45 -9.00
C GLY A 210 -25.89 8.85 -7.59
N ARG A 211 -24.98 7.86 -7.40
CA ARG A 211 -24.75 7.21 -6.09
C ARG A 211 -23.27 7.27 -5.70
N PRO A 212 -22.95 7.68 -4.46
CA PRO A 212 -21.60 7.49 -3.94
C PRO A 212 -21.22 6.02 -3.96
N THR A 213 -20.10 5.72 -4.61
CA THR A 213 -19.56 4.35 -4.74
C THR A 213 -18.13 4.34 -4.22
N VAL A 214 -17.80 3.33 -3.41
CA VAL A 214 -16.49 3.17 -2.77
C VAL A 214 -15.71 2.10 -3.51
N PHE A 215 -14.51 2.45 -4.00
CA PHE A 215 -13.62 1.56 -4.73
C PHE A 215 -12.32 1.34 -3.95
N PHE A 216 -11.84 0.11 -3.93
CA PHE A 216 -10.56 -0.27 -3.31
C PHE A 216 -10.08 -1.62 -3.81
N GLY A 217 -8.83 -1.94 -3.53
CA GLY A 217 -8.21 -3.22 -3.81
C GLY A 217 -7.80 -3.95 -2.54
N ASP A 218 -7.80 -5.28 -2.59
CA ASP A 218 -7.33 -6.13 -1.50
C ASP A 218 -6.00 -6.85 -1.79
N SER A 219 -5.42 -7.45 -0.76
CA SER A 219 -4.16 -8.19 -0.87
C SER A 219 -4.29 -9.55 -1.58
N ALA A 220 -5.50 -9.98 -1.95
CA ALA A 220 -5.75 -11.14 -2.80
C ALA A 220 -5.92 -10.78 -4.29
N GLY A 221 -5.71 -9.51 -4.66
CA GLY A 221 -5.76 -9.05 -6.06
C GLY A 221 -7.15 -8.68 -6.57
N PHE A 222 -8.15 -8.59 -5.69
CA PHE A 222 -9.50 -8.18 -6.08
C PHE A 222 -9.70 -6.67 -5.96
N ILE A 223 -10.48 -6.13 -6.89
CA ILE A 223 -11.04 -4.78 -6.85
C ILE A 223 -12.51 -4.87 -6.51
N TYR A 224 -12.96 -3.98 -5.65
CA TYR A 224 -14.34 -3.91 -5.16
C TYR A 224 -14.98 -2.58 -5.50
N ALA A 225 -16.29 -2.62 -5.72
CA ALA A 225 -17.18 -1.48 -5.65
C ALA A 225 -18.26 -1.74 -4.60
N LEU A 226 -18.39 -0.86 -3.63
CA LEU A 226 -19.45 -0.90 -2.63
C LEU A 226 -20.34 0.32 -2.74
N ASP A 227 -21.61 0.15 -2.44
CA ASP A 227 -22.54 1.26 -2.26
C ASP A 227 -22.10 2.10 -1.04
N GLY A 228 -21.83 3.37 -1.25
CA GLY A 228 -21.28 4.26 -0.22
C GLY A 228 -22.24 4.56 0.93
N GLU A 229 -23.55 4.37 0.72
CA GLU A 229 -24.57 4.56 1.76
C GLU A 229 -24.67 3.36 2.69
N THR A 230 -24.61 2.15 2.13
CA THR A 230 -24.96 0.92 2.84
C THR A 230 -23.79 -0.05 3.04
N GLY A 231 -22.66 0.15 2.36
CA GLY A 231 -21.54 -0.79 2.35
C GLY A 231 -21.81 -2.07 1.56
N LYS A 232 -22.97 -2.22 0.90
CA LYS A 232 -23.27 -3.42 0.12
C LYS A 232 -22.41 -3.50 -1.13
N GLN A 233 -21.89 -4.71 -1.40
CA GLN A 233 -21.09 -4.95 -2.61
C GLN A 233 -21.97 -4.79 -3.86
N ILE A 234 -21.52 -3.92 -4.79
CA ILE A 234 -22.11 -3.75 -6.11
C ILE A 234 -21.49 -4.77 -7.06
N TRP A 235 -20.15 -4.78 -7.12
CA TRP A 235 -19.38 -5.76 -7.88
C TRP A 235 -18.02 -6.01 -7.24
N LYS A 236 -17.39 -7.11 -7.68
CA LYS A 236 -16.04 -7.54 -7.33
C LYS A 236 -15.40 -8.16 -8.56
N LEU A 237 -14.15 -7.83 -8.84
CA LEU A 237 -13.39 -8.33 -9.98
C LEU A 237 -11.95 -8.62 -9.56
N GLN A 238 -11.36 -9.68 -10.11
CA GLN A 238 -9.93 -9.93 -10.08
C GLN A 238 -9.37 -9.63 -11.47
N PRO A 239 -8.70 -8.48 -11.69
CA PRO A 239 -8.23 -8.08 -13.02
C PRO A 239 -7.10 -8.98 -13.56
N ASP A 240 -6.37 -9.64 -12.67
CA ASP A 240 -5.30 -10.58 -13.03
C ASP A 240 -5.40 -11.85 -12.19
N GLU A 241 -5.47 -13.00 -12.87
CA GLU A 241 -5.65 -14.31 -12.24
C GLU A 241 -4.35 -14.94 -11.73
N HIS A 242 -3.21 -14.24 -11.88
CA HIS A 242 -1.94 -14.75 -11.36
C HIS A 242 -2.02 -14.92 -9.82
N PRO A 243 -1.65 -16.09 -9.27
CA PRO A 243 -1.89 -16.39 -7.84
C PRO A 243 -1.17 -15.46 -6.87
N ALA A 244 -0.06 -14.84 -7.30
CA ALA A 244 0.67 -13.87 -6.49
C ALA A 244 0.22 -12.41 -6.73
N SER A 245 -0.79 -12.17 -7.58
CA SER A 245 -1.28 -10.81 -7.89
C SER A 245 -1.80 -10.09 -6.65
N LYS A 246 -1.59 -8.76 -6.61
CA LYS A 246 -2.00 -7.87 -5.52
C LYS A 246 -2.62 -6.60 -6.10
N ALA A 247 -3.74 -6.16 -5.52
CA ALA A 247 -4.33 -4.86 -5.84
C ALA A 247 -3.85 -3.81 -4.84
N THR A 248 -2.64 -3.34 -5.05
CA THR A 248 -1.95 -2.38 -4.16
C THR A 248 -2.19 -0.92 -4.57
N ALA A 249 -2.28 -0.68 -5.88
CA ALA A 249 -2.55 0.64 -6.44
C ALA A 249 -3.92 1.16 -6.02
N THR A 250 -4.00 2.44 -5.63
CA THR A 250 -5.30 3.08 -5.40
C THR A 250 -6.03 3.24 -6.72
N PRO A 251 -7.27 2.71 -6.87
CA PRO A 251 -8.07 2.89 -8.06
C PRO A 251 -8.35 4.38 -8.32
N VAL A 252 -8.24 4.85 -9.56
CA VAL A 252 -8.49 6.25 -9.92
C VAL A 252 -9.72 6.37 -10.80
N PHE A 253 -10.72 7.13 -10.34
CA PHE A 253 -11.98 7.32 -11.06
C PHE A 253 -11.95 8.56 -11.96
N TYR A 254 -12.41 8.40 -13.20
CA TYR A 254 -12.68 9.52 -14.11
C TYR A 254 -13.78 9.18 -15.10
N ARG A 255 -14.85 10.00 -15.13
CA ARG A 255 -15.96 9.92 -16.11
C ARG A 255 -16.48 8.51 -16.36
N GLY A 256 -16.83 7.78 -15.28
CA GLY A 256 -17.40 6.44 -15.36
C GLY A 256 -16.38 5.31 -15.60
N ARG A 257 -15.10 5.63 -15.67
CA ARG A 257 -14.00 4.65 -15.74
C ARG A 257 -13.21 4.62 -14.45
N LEU A 258 -12.71 3.43 -14.13
CA LEU A 258 -11.82 3.19 -13.00
C LEU A 258 -10.50 2.65 -13.54
N TYR A 259 -9.40 3.36 -13.33
CA TYR A 259 -8.06 2.96 -13.74
C TYR A 259 -7.38 2.25 -12.57
N VAL A 260 -6.79 1.07 -12.83
CA VAL A 260 -6.31 0.17 -11.77
C VAL A 260 -5.03 -0.52 -12.20
N GLY A 261 -3.95 -0.27 -11.46
CA GLY A 261 -2.69 -0.99 -11.57
C GLY A 261 -2.69 -2.28 -10.76
N ILE A 262 -2.04 -3.32 -11.29
CA ILE A 262 -1.85 -4.61 -10.60
C ILE A 262 -0.37 -4.88 -10.41
N SER A 263 -0.02 -5.20 -9.18
CA SER A 263 1.31 -5.64 -8.73
C SER A 263 1.28 -7.09 -8.25
N SER A 264 2.39 -7.56 -7.72
CA SER A 264 2.50 -8.92 -7.17
C SER A 264 3.51 -8.96 -6.03
N LEU A 265 3.55 -10.09 -5.32
CA LEU A 265 4.62 -10.46 -4.40
C LEU A 265 5.31 -11.77 -4.86
N GLU A 266 5.29 -12.05 -6.16
CA GLU A 266 5.93 -13.26 -6.69
C GLU A 266 7.45 -13.25 -6.47
N GLU A 267 8.07 -12.08 -6.50
CA GLU A 267 9.50 -11.90 -6.22
C GLU A 267 9.90 -12.46 -4.84
N ALA A 268 8.98 -12.43 -3.87
CA ALA A 268 9.22 -13.00 -2.54
C ALA A 268 9.25 -14.52 -2.53
N LEU A 269 8.57 -15.20 -3.47
CA LEU A 269 8.57 -16.66 -3.59
C LEU A 269 9.90 -17.22 -4.05
N ALA A 270 10.74 -16.40 -4.67
CA ALA A 270 12.06 -16.80 -5.16
C ALA A 270 13.05 -17.21 -4.07
N VAL A 271 12.76 -16.92 -2.79
CA VAL A 271 13.55 -17.44 -1.66
C VAL A 271 13.44 -18.95 -1.52
N SER A 272 12.38 -19.54 -2.07
CA SER A 272 12.23 -21.01 -2.11
C SER A 272 13.07 -21.58 -3.25
N PRO A 273 14.01 -22.49 -2.98
CA PRO A 273 14.87 -23.07 -4.03
C PRO A 273 14.11 -23.91 -5.05
N ASN A 274 12.87 -24.33 -4.72
CA ASN A 274 12.01 -25.12 -5.60
C ASN A 274 11.04 -24.26 -6.42
N TYR A 275 11.01 -22.94 -6.21
CA TYR A 275 10.14 -22.05 -6.96
C TYR A 275 10.83 -21.61 -8.25
N VAL A 276 10.18 -21.88 -9.39
CA VAL A 276 10.67 -21.42 -10.69
C VAL A 276 10.22 -19.96 -10.89
N CYS A 277 11.04 -19.05 -10.50
CA CYS A 277 10.75 -17.60 -10.59
C CYS A 277 11.09 -17.07 -11.97
N CYS A 278 10.30 -16.19 -12.60
CA CYS A 278 8.98 -15.70 -12.21
C CYS A 278 8.10 -15.57 -13.46
N THR A 279 6.81 -15.42 -13.29
CA THR A 279 5.85 -15.42 -14.41
C THR A 279 4.86 -14.26 -14.39
N PHE A 280 4.76 -13.52 -13.31
CA PHE A 280 3.89 -12.35 -13.18
C PHE A 280 4.31 -11.24 -14.14
N ARG A 281 3.33 -10.55 -14.69
CA ARG A 281 3.51 -9.35 -15.50
C ARG A 281 2.62 -8.23 -15.00
N GLY A 282 3.21 -7.11 -14.61
CA GLY A 282 2.48 -5.92 -14.22
C GLY A 282 1.51 -5.47 -15.31
N SER A 283 0.38 -4.95 -14.90
CA SER A 283 -0.66 -4.48 -15.84
C SER A 283 -1.38 -3.26 -15.31
N GLU A 284 -1.88 -2.45 -16.26
CA GLU A 284 -2.85 -1.39 -16.02
C GLU A 284 -4.15 -1.73 -16.73
N SER A 285 -5.29 -1.40 -16.10
CA SER A 285 -6.62 -1.70 -16.64
C SER A 285 -7.56 -0.51 -16.49
N ALA A 286 -8.43 -0.30 -17.47
CA ALA A 286 -9.62 0.53 -17.29
C ALA A 286 -10.85 -0.36 -17.15
N LEU A 287 -11.61 -0.12 -16.10
CA LEU A 287 -12.86 -0.81 -15.81
C LEU A 287 -14.04 0.15 -15.98
N ASP A 288 -15.18 -0.35 -16.37
CA ASP A 288 -16.45 0.36 -16.24
C ASP A 288 -16.82 0.45 -14.75
N ALA A 289 -16.90 1.64 -14.20
CA ALA A 289 -17.06 1.85 -12.77
C ALA A 289 -18.40 1.35 -12.22
N ALA A 290 -19.46 1.31 -13.07
CA ALA A 290 -20.79 0.86 -12.65
C ALA A 290 -20.90 -0.66 -12.57
N THR A 291 -20.18 -1.37 -13.46
CA THR A 291 -20.36 -2.81 -13.66
C THR A 291 -19.13 -3.66 -13.35
N GLY A 292 -17.95 -3.05 -13.20
CA GLY A 292 -16.68 -3.74 -13.05
C GLY A 292 -16.15 -4.40 -14.33
N LYS A 293 -16.83 -4.26 -15.47
CA LYS A 293 -16.36 -4.86 -16.73
C LYS A 293 -15.05 -4.23 -17.19
N VAL A 294 -14.11 -5.08 -17.61
CA VAL A 294 -12.85 -4.64 -18.21
C VAL A 294 -13.13 -3.96 -19.54
N VAL A 295 -12.77 -2.69 -19.68
CA VAL A 295 -12.84 -1.93 -20.93
C VAL A 295 -11.60 -2.20 -21.76
N TRP A 296 -10.43 -2.12 -21.11
CA TRP A 296 -9.16 -2.57 -21.66
C TRP A 296 -8.24 -3.01 -20.51
N LYS A 297 -7.31 -3.93 -20.82
CA LYS A 297 -6.20 -4.33 -19.97
C LYS A 297 -4.91 -4.30 -20.78
N ARG A 298 -3.86 -3.73 -20.22
CA ARG A 298 -2.53 -3.65 -20.83
C ARG A 298 -1.48 -4.29 -19.91
N TYR A 299 -0.92 -5.40 -20.34
CA TYR A 299 0.31 -5.90 -19.75
C TYR A 299 1.47 -5.01 -20.16
N LEU A 300 2.31 -4.60 -19.22
CA LEU A 300 3.48 -3.78 -19.50
C LEU A 300 4.57 -4.61 -20.18
N ILE A 301 4.80 -5.81 -19.71
CA ILE A 301 5.63 -6.79 -20.41
C ILE A 301 4.74 -7.55 -21.39
N ALA A 302 4.89 -7.30 -22.69
CA ALA A 302 4.02 -7.88 -23.72
C ALA A 302 4.22 -9.39 -23.85
N GLU A 303 5.47 -9.87 -23.78
CA GLU A 303 5.80 -11.29 -23.89
C GLU A 303 5.36 -12.04 -22.62
N ALA A 304 4.65 -13.15 -22.79
CA ALA A 304 4.34 -14.05 -21.67
C ALA A 304 5.63 -14.75 -21.22
N ALA A 305 5.77 -14.90 -19.90
CA ALA A 305 6.91 -15.60 -19.34
C ALA A 305 6.98 -17.05 -19.86
N LYS A 306 8.20 -17.48 -20.14
CA LYS A 306 8.51 -18.85 -20.61
C LYS A 306 9.65 -19.43 -19.76
N PRO A 307 9.76 -20.75 -19.67
CA PRO A 307 10.95 -21.39 -19.10
C PRO A 307 12.22 -20.85 -19.78
N ARG A 308 13.23 -20.52 -18.98
CA ARG A 308 14.51 -19.97 -19.44
C ARG A 308 15.66 -20.90 -19.05
N SER A 309 16.87 -20.54 -19.46
CA SER A 309 18.08 -21.18 -18.97
C SER A 309 18.19 -21.01 -17.46
N LYS A 310 18.87 -21.92 -16.82
CA LYS A 310 19.19 -21.79 -15.39
C LYS A 310 20.02 -20.54 -15.14
N THR A 311 19.85 -19.94 -13.95
CA THR A 311 20.77 -18.90 -13.47
C THR A 311 22.21 -19.42 -13.46
N ARG A 312 23.19 -18.54 -13.42
CA ARG A 312 24.61 -18.91 -13.23
C ARG A 312 24.82 -19.78 -11.97
N ARG A 313 23.90 -19.71 -11.01
CA ARG A 313 23.91 -20.47 -9.76
C ARG A 313 23.10 -21.76 -9.83
N GLY A 314 22.49 -22.09 -11.00
CA GLY A 314 21.85 -23.36 -11.28
C GLY A 314 20.35 -23.46 -11.03
N ALA A 315 19.67 -22.39 -10.57
CA ALA A 315 18.23 -22.39 -10.39
C ALA A 315 17.48 -22.35 -11.73
N ALA A 316 16.39 -23.12 -11.84
CA ALA A 316 15.46 -23.02 -12.96
C ALA A 316 14.72 -21.67 -12.92
N THR A 317 14.57 -21.02 -14.08
CA THR A 317 13.93 -19.70 -14.18
C THR A 317 12.84 -19.66 -15.24
N ALA A 318 11.94 -18.69 -15.09
CA ALA A 318 10.98 -18.29 -16.11
C ALA A 318 11.04 -16.76 -16.26
N GLY A 319 10.66 -16.25 -17.42
CA GLY A 319 10.67 -14.80 -17.69
C GLY A 319 10.38 -14.47 -19.16
N PRO A 320 10.28 -13.15 -19.50
CA PRO A 320 10.41 -11.98 -18.60
C PRO A 320 9.25 -11.86 -17.62
N SER A 321 9.48 -11.21 -16.46
CA SER A 321 8.46 -11.03 -15.43
C SER A 321 8.73 -9.77 -14.59
N GLY A 322 7.73 -9.27 -13.86
CA GLY A 322 7.83 -8.08 -13.03
C GLY A 322 7.09 -6.88 -13.61
N ALA A 323 7.67 -5.68 -13.49
CA ALA A 323 7.10 -4.39 -13.86
C ALA A 323 5.71 -4.15 -13.21
N GLY A 324 5.58 -4.48 -11.94
CA GLY A 324 4.35 -4.30 -11.17
C GLY A 324 3.92 -2.85 -11.07
N VAL A 325 2.61 -2.58 -11.12
CA VAL A 325 2.05 -1.24 -10.92
C VAL A 325 1.37 -1.20 -9.56
N TRP A 326 1.94 -0.44 -8.62
CA TRP A 326 1.47 -0.39 -7.23
C TRP A 326 1.27 1.03 -6.69
N ASN A 327 1.34 2.03 -7.57
CA ASN A 327 0.98 3.42 -7.34
C ASN A 327 -0.32 3.79 -8.08
N ALA A 328 -0.96 4.87 -7.65
CA ALA A 328 -2.16 5.40 -8.29
C ALA A 328 -1.80 6.05 -9.64
N ALA A 329 -2.56 5.75 -10.69
CA ALA A 329 -2.34 6.38 -11.99
C ALA A 329 -2.55 7.91 -11.90
N THR A 330 -1.70 8.66 -12.59
CA THR A 330 -1.89 10.11 -12.78
C THR A 330 -2.60 10.33 -14.10
N LEU A 331 -3.72 11.02 -14.08
CA LEU A 331 -4.54 11.21 -15.27
C LEU A 331 -4.38 12.60 -15.85
N ASP A 332 -4.23 12.65 -17.17
CA ASP A 332 -4.22 13.85 -18.00
C ASP A 332 -5.32 13.75 -19.08
N PRO A 333 -6.57 14.04 -18.73
CA PRO A 333 -7.68 13.88 -19.65
C PRO A 333 -7.65 14.79 -20.87
N GLU A 334 -6.96 15.93 -20.78
CA GLU A 334 -6.83 16.88 -21.90
C GLU A 334 -5.99 16.28 -23.05
N HIS A 335 -5.07 15.38 -22.72
CA HIS A 335 -4.19 14.71 -23.67
C HIS A 335 -4.50 13.22 -23.82
N ASP A 336 -5.63 12.75 -23.28
CA ASP A 336 -6.01 11.32 -23.27
C ASP A 336 -4.87 10.41 -22.75
N THR A 337 -4.12 10.86 -21.75
CA THR A 337 -2.90 10.18 -21.25
C THR A 337 -3.01 9.88 -19.76
N LEU A 338 -2.54 8.71 -19.35
CA LEU A 338 -2.26 8.41 -17.95
C LEU A 338 -0.77 8.05 -17.77
N TYR A 339 -0.24 8.34 -16.59
CA TYR A 339 1.15 8.09 -16.22
C TYR A 339 1.21 7.20 -14.99
N ILE A 340 2.08 6.19 -15.02
CA ILE A 340 2.33 5.27 -13.91
C ILE A 340 3.84 5.10 -13.69
N GLY A 341 4.22 4.79 -12.46
CA GLY A 341 5.52 4.24 -12.12
C GLY A 341 5.47 2.72 -12.08
N THR A 342 6.58 2.06 -12.38
CA THR A 342 6.66 0.59 -12.37
C THR A 342 7.74 0.10 -11.40
N GLY A 343 7.53 -1.11 -10.88
CA GLY A 343 8.53 -1.85 -10.13
C GLY A 343 9.52 -2.58 -11.03
N ASP A 344 10.42 -3.30 -10.41
CA ASP A 344 11.52 -4.03 -11.04
C ASP A 344 11.07 -5.23 -11.89
N ASN A 345 12.04 -5.80 -12.62
CA ASN A 345 11.90 -7.15 -13.14
C ASN A 345 12.20 -8.17 -12.02
N TYR A 346 11.46 -9.27 -12.00
CA TYR A 346 11.70 -10.35 -11.04
C TYR A 346 12.66 -11.41 -11.55
N SER A 347 12.83 -11.48 -12.88
CA SER A 347 13.69 -12.47 -13.57
C SER A 347 14.14 -11.97 -14.94
N ASP A 348 15.24 -12.56 -15.43
CA ASP A 348 15.72 -12.32 -16.79
C ASP A 348 14.77 -12.85 -17.89
N PRO A 349 14.76 -12.25 -19.09
CA PRO A 349 15.51 -11.05 -19.49
C PRO A 349 14.88 -9.76 -18.98
N VAL A 350 15.72 -8.75 -18.73
CA VAL A 350 15.28 -7.42 -18.30
C VAL A 350 14.37 -6.80 -19.36
N SER A 351 13.20 -6.33 -18.92
CA SER A 351 12.24 -5.59 -19.73
C SER A 351 12.47 -4.07 -19.61
N PRO A 352 12.31 -3.27 -20.66
CA PRO A 352 12.40 -1.82 -20.57
C PRO A 352 11.21 -1.17 -19.85
N MET A 353 10.28 -1.96 -19.36
CA MET A 353 9.07 -1.51 -18.65
C MET A 353 9.22 -1.55 -17.13
N SER A 354 10.34 -2.07 -16.59
CA SER A 354 10.63 -2.04 -15.17
C SER A 354 11.38 -0.78 -14.77
N ASP A 355 11.27 -0.36 -13.51
CA ASP A 355 11.92 0.83 -12.96
C ASP A 355 11.74 2.04 -13.87
N ALA A 356 10.54 2.20 -14.38
CA ALA A 356 10.21 3.11 -15.46
C ALA A 356 9.02 4.01 -15.12
N ILE A 357 8.99 5.16 -15.81
CA ILE A 357 7.74 5.93 -15.97
C ILE A 357 7.15 5.56 -17.31
N VAL A 358 5.88 5.17 -17.30
CA VAL A 358 5.16 4.72 -18.48
C VAL A 358 3.94 5.61 -18.71
N ALA A 359 3.78 6.07 -19.95
CA ALA A 359 2.58 6.78 -20.40
C ALA A 359 1.71 5.86 -21.25
N LEU A 360 0.43 5.80 -20.92
CA LEU A 360 -0.56 5.04 -21.66
C LEU A 360 -1.69 5.95 -22.12
N LYS A 361 -2.32 5.61 -23.24
CA LYS A 361 -3.53 6.26 -23.71
C LYS A 361 -4.72 5.85 -22.83
N MET A 362 -5.37 6.81 -22.18
CA MET A 362 -6.49 6.54 -21.26
C MET A 362 -7.65 5.81 -21.94
N SER A 363 -7.93 6.14 -23.19
CA SER A 363 -9.06 5.58 -23.94
C SER A 363 -8.86 4.12 -24.35
N THR A 364 -7.62 3.65 -24.59
CA THR A 364 -7.32 2.35 -25.21
C THR A 364 -6.30 1.48 -24.45
N GLY A 365 -5.55 2.06 -23.51
CA GLY A 365 -4.43 1.38 -22.84
C GLY A 365 -3.20 1.17 -23.76
N GLU A 366 -3.11 1.85 -24.90
CA GLU A 366 -1.93 1.83 -25.75
C GLU A 366 -0.74 2.48 -25.01
N ILE A 367 0.43 1.82 -25.00
CA ILE A 367 1.65 2.39 -24.45
C ILE A 367 2.16 3.44 -25.41
N LEU A 368 2.15 4.70 -24.98
CA LEU A 368 2.63 5.84 -25.77
C LEU A 368 4.16 5.96 -25.71
N TRP A 369 4.70 5.77 -24.52
CA TRP A 369 6.14 5.73 -24.28
C TRP A 369 6.46 5.12 -22.91
N SER A 370 7.70 4.69 -22.73
CA SER A 370 8.31 4.35 -21.44
C SER A 370 9.69 4.95 -21.35
N HIS A 371 10.11 5.34 -20.14
CA HIS A 371 11.46 5.78 -19.83
C HIS A 371 11.96 4.98 -18.63
N GLN A 372 12.90 4.06 -18.88
CA GLN A 372 13.51 3.21 -17.86
C GLN A 372 14.71 3.92 -17.24
N PHE A 373 14.84 3.88 -15.91
CA PHE A 373 15.92 4.54 -15.16
C PHE A 373 16.96 3.56 -14.63
N THR A 374 16.53 2.36 -14.25
CA THR A 374 17.42 1.30 -13.80
C THR A 374 17.19 0.07 -14.67
N LYS A 375 18.26 -0.56 -15.12
CA LYS A 375 18.18 -1.72 -16.01
C LYS A 375 18.73 -2.95 -15.31
N ASP A 376 17.91 -3.57 -14.50
CA ASP A 376 18.26 -4.72 -13.68
C ASP A 376 17.05 -5.66 -13.49
N ALA A 377 17.28 -6.71 -12.77
CA ALA A 377 16.23 -7.59 -12.25
C ALA A 377 16.56 -7.95 -10.80
N TRP A 378 15.53 -8.05 -10.00
CA TRP A 378 15.67 -8.35 -8.59
C TRP A 378 14.53 -9.25 -8.09
N ASN A 379 14.85 -10.14 -7.18
CA ASN A 379 13.88 -10.86 -6.36
C ASN A 379 14.48 -11.14 -4.97
N SER A 380 13.65 -11.56 -4.02
CA SER A 380 14.06 -11.70 -2.63
C SER A 380 15.18 -12.72 -2.39
N SER A 381 15.48 -13.62 -3.34
CA SER A 381 16.63 -14.52 -3.21
C SER A 381 17.97 -13.80 -3.34
N CYS A 382 18.00 -12.56 -3.88
CA CYS A 382 19.21 -11.75 -3.97
C CYS A 382 19.74 -11.32 -2.60
N TYR A 383 18.91 -11.40 -1.57
CA TYR A 383 19.33 -11.19 -0.19
C TYR A 383 19.92 -12.44 0.48
N LEU A 384 19.67 -13.63 -0.06
CA LEU A 384 20.22 -14.86 0.49
C LEU A 384 21.74 -14.91 0.29
N GLU A 385 22.45 -15.61 1.17
CA GLU A 385 23.90 -15.78 1.06
C GLU A 385 24.28 -16.50 -0.23
N ASP A 386 23.56 -17.57 -0.58
CA ASP A 386 23.79 -18.37 -1.78
C ASP A 386 23.25 -17.72 -3.07
N LYS A 387 22.29 -16.78 -2.94
CA LYS A 387 21.65 -16.10 -4.07
C LYS A 387 21.16 -17.05 -5.18
N THR A 388 20.74 -18.26 -4.86
CA THR A 388 20.54 -19.34 -5.84
C THR A 388 19.58 -18.97 -6.96
N SER A 389 18.44 -18.34 -6.64
CA SER A 389 17.41 -17.91 -7.61
C SER A 389 17.50 -16.43 -7.99
N CYS A 390 18.53 -15.71 -7.53
CA CYS A 390 18.73 -14.31 -7.92
C CYS A 390 19.05 -14.23 -9.41
N PRO A 391 18.46 -13.31 -10.18
CA PRO A 391 18.72 -13.15 -11.60
C PRO A 391 20.21 -12.88 -11.90
N ASP A 392 20.63 -13.17 -13.12
CA ASP A 392 22.02 -12.89 -13.52
C ASP A 392 22.30 -11.41 -13.73
N SER A 393 21.24 -10.62 -13.99
CA SER A 393 21.26 -9.15 -14.08
C SER A 393 20.85 -8.49 -12.78
N ASP A 394 21.23 -9.08 -11.62
CA ASP A 394 20.86 -8.55 -10.30
C ASP A 394 21.28 -7.09 -10.10
N GLY A 395 20.40 -6.32 -9.48
CA GLY A 395 20.55 -4.90 -9.24
C GLY A 395 19.89 -4.41 -7.95
N PRO A 396 19.76 -3.09 -7.79
CA PRO A 396 19.43 -2.48 -6.50
C PRO A 396 17.93 -2.43 -6.16
N ASP A 397 17.01 -2.89 -7.02
CA ASP A 397 15.55 -2.77 -6.83
C ASP A 397 15.13 -1.30 -6.60
N PHE A 398 15.23 -0.48 -7.65
CA PHE A 398 14.91 0.95 -7.59
C PHE A 398 13.58 1.30 -8.25
N ASP A 399 12.49 0.73 -7.73
CA ASP A 399 11.12 1.01 -8.20
C ASP A 399 10.78 2.50 -8.22
N PHE A 400 9.89 2.89 -9.14
CA PHE A 400 9.04 4.06 -8.99
C PHE A 400 7.79 3.66 -8.19
N ALA A 401 7.90 3.79 -6.89
CA ALA A 401 6.87 3.39 -5.93
C ALA A 401 5.76 4.42 -5.78
N GLU A 402 6.07 5.70 -5.98
CA GLU A 402 5.10 6.79 -5.91
C GLU A 402 4.46 7.10 -7.28
N SER A 403 3.29 7.70 -7.23
CA SER A 403 2.60 8.23 -8.41
C SER A 403 3.37 9.42 -8.98
N PRO A 404 3.66 9.47 -10.30
CA PRO A 404 4.16 10.69 -10.91
C PRO A 404 3.18 11.85 -10.70
N ILE A 405 3.69 13.03 -10.37
CA ILE A 405 2.85 14.22 -10.17
C ILE A 405 2.88 15.05 -11.45
N LEU A 406 1.73 15.27 -12.09
CA LEU A 406 1.62 16.14 -13.26
C LEU A 406 1.41 17.59 -12.82
N ILE A 407 2.26 18.49 -13.32
CA ILE A 407 2.20 19.92 -13.02
C ILE A 407 2.31 20.76 -14.28
N THR A 408 1.87 22.01 -14.20
CA THR A 408 2.16 23.04 -15.18
C THR A 408 3.18 24.01 -14.57
N LEU A 409 4.33 24.14 -15.20
CA LEU A 409 5.41 25.04 -14.79
C LEU A 409 5.03 26.51 -15.04
N PRO A 410 5.70 27.48 -14.39
CA PRO A 410 5.41 28.91 -14.59
C PRO A 410 5.54 29.39 -16.04
N ASN A 411 6.30 28.71 -16.87
CA ASN A 411 6.45 29.00 -18.31
C ASN A 411 5.37 28.32 -19.19
N GLY A 412 4.33 27.73 -18.58
CA GLY A 412 3.24 27.05 -19.27
C GLY A 412 3.55 25.62 -19.76
N LYS A 413 4.79 25.13 -19.62
CA LYS A 413 5.14 23.75 -19.98
C LYS A 413 4.64 22.78 -18.91
N ARG A 414 4.24 21.59 -19.35
CA ARG A 414 3.92 20.49 -18.43
C ARG A 414 5.19 19.79 -17.96
N ALA A 415 5.16 19.24 -16.77
CA ALA A 415 6.22 18.40 -16.24
C ALA A 415 5.62 17.29 -15.39
N LEU A 416 6.30 16.15 -15.34
CA LEU A 416 6.09 15.12 -14.33
C LEU A 416 7.21 15.25 -13.30
N VAL A 417 6.86 15.38 -12.03
CA VAL A 417 7.84 15.28 -10.93
C VAL A 417 7.59 14.00 -10.16
N VAL A 418 8.67 13.26 -9.84
CA VAL A 418 8.57 11.93 -9.22
C VAL A 418 9.84 11.56 -8.49
N GLY A 419 9.71 10.86 -7.38
CA GLY A 419 10.82 10.24 -6.64
C GLY A 419 10.96 8.76 -6.95
N GLN A 420 12.12 8.21 -6.68
CA GLN A 420 12.47 6.80 -6.90
C GLN A 420 13.11 6.21 -5.63
N LYS A 421 13.01 4.91 -5.44
CA LYS A 421 13.72 4.19 -4.37
C LYS A 421 15.24 4.39 -4.40
N SER A 422 15.81 4.83 -5.53
CA SER A 422 17.24 5.24 -5.63
C SER A 422 17.60 6.46 -4.77
N GLY A 423 16.62 7.13 -4.14
CA GLY A 423 16.81 8.38 -3.43
C GLY A 423 17.00 9.59 -4.34
N ILE A 424 16.64 9.47 -5.61
CA ILE A 424 16.68 10.56 -6.59
C ILE A 424 15.25 11.02 -6.90
N ALA A 425 15.06 12.33 -6.91
CA ALA A 425 13.87 12.98 -7.45
C ALA A 425 14.16 13.47 -8.89
N TYR A 426 13.17 13.37 -9.75
CA TYR A 426 13.26 13.69 -11.17
C TYR A 426 12.17 14.69 -11.58
N GLY A 427 12.51 15.58 -12.52
CA GLY A 427 11.56 16.31 -13.35
C GLY A 427 11.66 15.82 -14.79
N LEU A 428 10.54 15.42 -15.37
CA LEU A 428 10.47 14.80 -16.68
C LEU A 428 9.60 15.62 -17.63
N ASP A 429 9.96 15.67 -18.91
CA ASP A 429 9.16 16.32 -19.96
C ASP A 429 8.21 15.29 -20.60
N PRO A 430 6.89 15.32 -20.33
CA PRO A 430 5.93 14.39 -20.91
C PRO A 430 5.80 14.50 -22.43
N GLU A 431 6.06 15.70 -23.01
CA GLU A 431 6.02 15.95 -24.45
C GLU A 431 7.23 15.35 -25.19
N ARG A 432 8.29 15.06 -24.44
CA ARG A 432 9.51 14.44 -24.94
C ARG A 432 9.71 13.03 -24.40
N LYS A 433 8.61 12.28 -24.30
CA LYS A 433 8.62 10.87 -23.88
C LYS A 433 9.33 10.64 -22.52
N GLY A 434 9.09 11.52 -21.57
CA GLY A 434 9.66 11.41 -20.23
C GLY A 434 11.16 11.75 -20.15
N GLN A 435 11.69 12.50 -21.13
CA GLN A 435 13.08 12.97 -21.07
C GLN A 435 13.34 13.72 -19.76
N VAL A 436 14.43 13.37 -19.09
CA VAL A 436 14.83 14.01 -17.84
C VAL A 436 15.20 15.47 -18.10
N MET A 437 14.49 16.38 -17.43
CA MET A 437 14.80 17.83 -17.42
C MET A 437 15.79 18.16 -16.30
N TRP A 438 15.59 17.54 -15.14
CA TRP A 438 16.46 17.67 -13.98
C TRP A 438 16.39 16.42 -13.11
N GLN A 439 17.41 16.20 -12.30
CA GLN A 439 17.45 15.19 -11.25
C GLN A 439 18.15 15.73 -10.02
N SER A 440 17.71 15.32 -8.83
CA SER A 440 18.27 15.73 -7.55
C SER A 440 18.39 14.54 -6.61
N ARG A 441 19.61 14.20 -6.20
CA ARG A 441 19.84 13.12 -5.22
C ARG A 441 19.57 13.64 -3.82
N LEU A 442 18.67 13.00 -3.10
CA LEU A 442 18.26 13.32 -1.74
C LEU A 442 18.93 12.40 -0.71
N GLY A 443 19.14 11.13 -1.07
CA GLY A 443 19.73 10.13 -0.22
C GLY A 443 20.43 9.02 -0.98
N LYS A 444 20.76 7.94 -0.29
CA LYS A 444 21.47 6.79 -0.87
C LYS A 444 20.53 5.81 -1.56
N GLY A 445 19.27 5.76 -1.13
CA GLY A 445 18.30 4.79 -1.63
C GLY A 445 18.49 3.37 -1.11
N GLY A 446 17.74 2.45 -1.68
CA GLY A 446 17.74 1.01 -1.36
C GLY A 446 16.37 0.41 -1.61
N THR A 447 16.26 -0.92 -1.55
CA THR A 447 15.01 -1.68 -1.76
C THR A 447 13.84 -1.16 -0.92
N VAL A 448 14.11 -0.68 0.27
CA VAL A 448 13.14 -0.05 1.19
C VAL A 448 13.57 1.36 1.60
N GLY A 449 14.59 1.88 0.93
CA GLY A 449 15.10 3.24 1.06
C GLY A 449 14.51 4.20 0.04
N GLY A 450 15.12 5.35 -0.11
CA GLY A 450 14.75 6.35 -1.10
C GLY A 450 13.38 6.99 -0.88
N ILE A 451 12.77 7.46 -1.98
CA ILE A 451 11.45 8.09 -1.99
C ILE A 451 10.43 7.02 -2.39
N GLN A 452 9.44 6.74 -1.53
CA GLN A 452 8.61 5.56 -1.69
C GLN A 452 7.15 5.86 -2.06
N TRP A 453 6.33 6.32 -1.11
CA TRP A 453 4.88 6.21 -1.28
C TRP A 453 4.21 7.41 -1.94
N GLY A 454 4.74 8.59 -1.78
CA GLY A 454 4.14 9.74 -2.43
C GLY A 454 4.68 11.07 -1.96
N SER A 455 5.23 11.82 -2.89
CA SER A 455 5.55 13.22 -2.72
C SER A 455 4.31 14.09 -2.88
N ALA A 456 4.41 15.37 -2.53
CA ALA A 456 3.35 16.34 -2.73
C ALA A 456 3.92 17.62 -3.36
N THR A 457 3.05 18.47 -3.93
CA THR A 457 3.48 19.74 -4.51
C THR A 457 2.43 20.84 -4.32
N ASP A 458 2.90 22.05 -4.07
CA ASP A 458 2.07 23.27 -4.09
C ASP A 458 2.08 23.97 -5.47
N GLY A 459 2.64 23.29 -6.49
CA GLY A 459 2.83 23.80 -7.84
C GLY A 459 4.14 24.60 -8.05
N ARG A 460 4.87 24.91 -6.97
CA ARG A 460 6.19 25.58 -7.01
C ARG A 460 7.30 24.69 -6.50
N ASN A 461 7.03 23.96 -5.44
CA ASN A 461 7.97 23.06 -4.80
C ASN A 461 7.39 21.65 -4.76
N MET A 462 8.25 20.65 -4.91
CA MET A 462 7.99 19.26 -4.57
C MET A 462 8.46 19.02 -3.15
N TYR A 463 7.63 18.38 -2.34
CA TYR A 463 7.94 17.97 -0.97
C TYR A 463 8.05 16.45 -0.95
N ALA A 464 9.25 15.94 -0.67
CA ALA A 464 9.55 14.52 -0.70
C ALA A 464 10.01 14.02 0.68
N ALA A 465 9.40 12.95 1.14
CA ALA A 465 9.87 12.20 2.30
C ALA A 465 10.88 11.15 1.85
N LEU A 466 12.00 11.06 2.53
CA LEU A 466 13.08 10.11 2.26
C LEU A 466 13.12 9.05 3.35
N SER A 467 13.02 7.79 2.98
CA SER A 467 13.11 6.66 3.91
C SER A 467 14.54 6.45 4.37
N ASP A 468 15.41 6.02 3.48
CA ASP A 468 16.79 5.61 3.78
C ASP A 468 16.92 4.81 5.09
N ILE A 469 15.92 3.95 5.32
CA ILE A 469 15.91 3.02 6.46
C ILE A 469 17.09 2.05 6.34
N GLU A 470 17.73 1.75 7.45
CA GLU A 470 18.78 0.74 7.52
C GLU A 470 18.47 -0.32 8.59
N PHE A 471 18.99 -1.52 8.35
CA PHE A 471 18.87 -2.63 9.29
C PHE A 471 20.26 -3.05 9.78
N LYS A 472 20.36 -3.36 11.06
CA LYS A 472 21.50 -4.03 11.65
C LYS A 472 21.37 -5.52 11.39
N ASN A 473 22.38 -6.16 10.84
CA ASN A 473 22.36 -7.61 10.53
C ASN A 473 21.40 -8.02 9.41
N THR A 474 21.64 -7.53 8.20
CA THR A 474 20.86 -7.85 6.99
C THR A 474 21.09 -9.25 6.41
N ARG A 475 22.01 -10.05 6.97
CA ARG A 475 22.32 -11.40 6.51
C ARG A 475 21.73 -12.45 7.45
N ILE A 476 20.52 -12.87 7.15
CA ILE A 476 19.88 -13.97 7.88
C ILE A 476 19.42 -15.00 6.88
N ASN A 477 19.73 -16.26 7.19
CA ASN A 477 19.32 -17.41 6.40
C ASN A 477 17.83 -17.34 6.06
N GLY A 478 17.49 -16.98 4.83
CA GLY A 478 16.18 -17.20 4.23
C GLY A 478 15.15 -16.08 4.29
N GLY A 479 15.47 -14.87 4.67
CA GLY A 479 14.45 -13.82 4.57
C GLY A 479 14.79 -12.51 5.24
N ASN A 480 14.50 -11.44 4.52
CA ASN A 480 14.90 -10.08 4.83
C ASN A 480 14.36 -9.44 6.08
N ASP A 481 13.16 -9.81 6.48
CA ASP A 481 12.37 -8.94 7.35
C ASP A 481 12.22 -9.46 8.76
N ALA A 482 12.62 -10.71 9.00
CA ALA A 482 12.19 -11.41 10.20
C ALA A 482 13.10 -11.21 11.41
N ALA A 483 14.38 -10.99 11.21
CA ALA A 483 15.33 -10.95 12.30
C ALA A 483 16.29 -9.76 12.24
N SER A 484 16.09 -8.83 11.30
CA SER A 484 16.88 -7.60 11.24
C SER A 484 16.32 -6.54 12.19
N GLU A 485 17.13 -6.09 13.13
CA GLU A 485 16.81 -4.93 13.94
C GLU A 485 16.97 -3.66 13.11
N VAL A 486 15.96 -2.79 13.13
CA VAL A 486 16.04 -1.49 12.47
C VAL A 486 17.10 -0.62 13.15
N ASP A 487 17.95 0.04 12.37
CA ASP A 487 18.88 1.02 12.91
C ASP A 487 18.13 2.31 13.26
N SER A 488 17.91 2.51 14.56
CA SER A 488 17.19 3.66 15.11
C SER A 488 17.92 5.00 14.96
N THR A 489 19.10 5.01 14.38
CA THR A 489 19.90 6.23 14.15
C THR A 489 19.90 6.65 12.68
N LYS A 490 19.31 5.84 11.79
CA LYS A 490 19.31 6.03 10.34
C LYS A 490 17.93 6.33 9.79
N GLY A 491 17.88 7.29 8.88
CA GLY A 491 16.67 7.72 8.17
C GLY A 491 16.97 8.98 7.36
N GLY A 492 16.12 9.31 6.41
CA GLY A 492 16.40 10.35 5.42
C GLY A 492 15.85 11.75 5.74
N GLY A 493 14.63 11.87 6.27
CA GLY A 493 13.98 13.16 6.55
C GLY A 493 13.10 13.67 5.42
N ILE A 494 12.80 14.96 5.43
CA ILE A 494 11.93 15.62 4.45
C ILE A 494 12.66 16.73 3.71
N PHE A 495 12.33 16.91 2.43
CA PHE A 495 12.99 17.82 1.51
C PHE A 495 11.97 18.68 0.75
N ALA A 496 12.36 19.90 0.41
CA ALA A 496 11.67 20.73 -0.57
C ALA A 496 12.61 21.01 -1.75
N LEU A 497 12.09 20.79 -2.95
CA LEU A 497 12.79 21.00 -4.22
C LEU A 497 11.98 21.92 -5.11
N ARG A 498 12.65 22.77 -5.88
CA ARG A 498 12.01 23.51 -6.96
C ARG A 498 11.52 22.54 -8.05
N VAL A 499 10.28 22.68 -8.47
CA VAL A 499 9.71 21.79 -9.50
C VAL A 499 10.28 22.03 -10.91
N ASP A 500 10.80 23.24 -11.16
CA ASP A 500 11.32 23.66 -12.47
C ASP A 500 12.76 23.24 -12.74
N ASN A 501 13.58 23.04 -11.71
CA ASN A 501 15.01 22.78 -11.88
C ASN A 501 15.61 21.78 -10.87
N GLY A 502 14.82 21.28 -9.90
CA GLY A 502 15.29 20.33 -8.90
C GLY A 502 16.19 20.90 -7.81
N GLU A 503 16.32 22.24 -7.73
CA GLU A 503 17.11 22.91 -6.68
C GLU A 503 16.53 22.60 -5.30
N ARG A 504 17.39 22.20 -4.36
CA ARG A 504 17.01 21.97 -2.97
C ARG A 504 16.83 23.30 -2.24
N ILE A 505 15.58 23.60 -1.82
CA ILE A 505 15.25 24.82 -1.07
C ILE A 505 15.60 24.64 0.40
N TRP A 506 15.17 23.54 0.99
CA TRP A 506 15.48 23.18 2.37
C TRP A 506 15.44 21.66 2.56
N GLN A 507 16.05 21.23 3.65
CA GLN A 507 16.04 19.86 4.13
C GLN A 507 15.88 19.86 5.65
N THR A 508 15.00 19.03 6.17
CA THR A 508 14.86 18.80 7.61
C THR A 508 15.21 17.34 7.90
N PRO A 509 16.29 17.07 8.60
CA PRO A 509 16.64 15.71 9.01
C PRO A 509 15.58 15.16 9.96
N PRO A 510 15.38 13.84 10.04
CA PRO A 510 14.42 13.25 10.95
C PRO A 510 14.90 13.46 12.39
N PRO A 511 14.02 13.79 13.34
CA PRO A 511 14.34 13.68 14.75
C PRO A 511 14.70 12.23 15.10
N GLY A 512 15.61 12.04 16.02
CA GLY A 512 16.04 10.70 16.43
C GLY A 512 14.99 9.97 17.27
N CYS A 513 15.09 8.66 17.33
CA CYS A 513 14.20 7.79 18.12
C CYS A 513 14.40 7.87 19.65
N GLY A 514 15.44 8.55 20.15
CA GLY A 514 15.79 8.49 21.55
C GLY A 514 15.98 7.04 22.03
N ASN A 515 15.35 6.70 23.15
CA ASN A 515 15.40 5.36 23.75
C ASN A 515 14.28 4.43 23.26
N ARG A 516 13.40 4.88 22.36
CA ARG A 516 12.27 4.05 21.86
C ARG A 516 12.78 2.88 21.03
N ARG A 517 12.30 1.68 21.33
CA ARG A 517 12.57 0.45 20.60
C ARG A 517 11.31 -0.44 20.53
N PRO A 518 10.96 -1.03 19.36
CA PRO A 518 11.58 -0.78 18.05
C PRO A 518 11.24 0.63 17.54
N CYS A 519 12.12 1.25 16.78
CA CYS A 519 11.88 2.56 16.19
C CYS A 519 12.85 2.83 15.04
N SER A 520 12.36 3.47 13.98
CA SER A 520 13.17 4.06 12.93
C SER A 520 12.75 5.51 12.70
N PRO A 521 13.68 6.46 12.57
CA PRO A 521 13.35 7.83 12.23
C PRO A 521 13.05 8.04 10.74
N ALA A 522 13.08 6.98 9.92
CA ALA A 522 12.83 7.06 8.49
C ALA A 522 11.43 7.59 8.17
N GLN A 523 11.35 8.40 7.12
CA GLN A 523 10.10 8.97 6.60
C GLN A 523 9.81 8.38 5.23
N SER A 524 8.89 7.42 5.14
CA SER A 524 8.53 6.75 3.89
C SER A 524 7.08 6.96 3.48
N ALA A 525 6.19 7.26 4.42
CA ALA A 525 4.77 7.49 4.14
C ALA A 525 4.55 8.69 3.21
N ALA A 526 3.45 8.65 2.46
CA ALA A 526 3.09 9.72 1.55
C ALA A 526 2.90 11.06 2.27
N VAL A 527 3.34 12.13 1.63
CA VAL A 527 3.31 13.50 2.14
C VAL A 527 2.01 14.20 1.73
N THR A 528 1.57 15.17 2.50
CA THR A 528 0.38 15.99 2.20
C THR A 528 0.66 17.46 2.44
N VAL A 529 0.17 18.32 1.54
CA VAL A 529 0.39 19.77 1.60
C VAL A 529 -0.92 20.53 1.67
N ILE A 530 -0.96 21.51 2.55
CA ILE A 530 -1.92 22.62 2.53
C ILE A 530 -1.14 23.94 2.43
N PRO A 531 -1.75 25.09 2.12
CA PRO A 531 -1.01 26.34 2.08
C PRO A 531 -0.22 26.61 3.36
N GLY A 532 1.09 26.72 3.23
CA GLY A 532 2.03 27.00 4.31
C GLY A 532 2.50 25.79 5.13
N VAL A 533 1.93 24.58 4.95
CA VAL A 533 2.27 23.41 5.77
C VAL A 533 2.40 22.14 4.97
N VAL A 534 3.45 21.39 5.25
CA VAL A 534 3.65 20.00 4.79
C VAL A 534 3.42 19.06 5.98
N PHE A 535 2.53 18.09 5.83
CA PHE A 535 2.36 17.00 6.80
C PHE A 535 3.09 15.76 6.35
N SER A 536 3.88 15.17 7.25
CA SER A 536 4.57 13.89 7.04
C SER A 536 4.46 13.02 8.29
N SER A 537 4.13 11.78 8.10
CA SER A 537 4.17 10.74 9.12
C SER A 537 5.42 9.89 8.96
N SER A 538 5.89 9.28 10.05
CA SER A 538 7.15 8.55 10.03
C SER A 538 7.13 7.26 10.85
N LEU A 539 8.16 6.43 10.64
CA LEU A 539 8.28 5.12 11.29
C LEU A 539 8.63 5.23 12.78
N ASP A 540 8.96 6.41 13.27
CA ASP A 540 9.12 6.68 14.72
C ASP A 540 7.77 6.87 15.45
N GLY A 541 6.67 6.83 14.69
CA GLY A 541 5.32 7.01 15.22
C GLY A 541 4.90 8.47 15.38
N HIS A 542 5.66 9.42 14.85
CA HIS A 542 5.32 10.83 14.89
C HIS A 542 4.66 11.33 13.60
N LEU A 543 3.61 12.11 13.75
CA LEU A 543 3.02 12.92 12.69
C LEU A 543 3.46 14.37 12.88
N ARG A 544 4.09 14.94 11.84
CA ARG A 544 4.68 16.28 11.93
C ARG A 544 4.11 17.20 10.86
N GLY A 545 3.94 18.48 11.26
CA GLY A 545 3.69 19.61 10.36
C GLY A 545 4.96 20.43 10.20
N TYR A 546 5.36 20.67 8.95
CA TYR A 546 6.54 21.45 8.59
C TYR A 546 6.12 22.72 7.86
N SER A 547 6.78 23.83 8.13
CA SER A 547 6.62 25.06 7.36
C SER A 547 7.09 24.86 5.91
N THR A 548 6.28 25.19 4.92
CA THR A 548 6.67 25.12 3.51
C THR A 548 7.81 26.09 3.17
N ALA A 549 7.98 27.15 3.95
CA ALA A 549 8.95 28.21 3.67
C ALA A 549 10.39 27.80 4.01
N ASP A 550 10.60 27.10 5.13
CA ASP A 550 11.93 26.84 5.68
C ASP A 550 12.11 25.44 6.28
N GLY A 551 11.08 24.57 6.19
CA GLY A 551 11.13 23.20 6.69
C GLY A 551 11.13 23.06 8.21
N LYS A 552 10.94 24.13 8.98
CA LYS A 552 10.84 24.04 10.44
C LYS A 552 9.64 23.22 10.86
N ILE A 553 9.82 22.36 11.86
CA ILE A 553 8.73 21.64 12.51
C ILE A 553 7.91 22.67 13.30
N ILE A 554 6.65 22.88 12.90
CA ILE A 554 5.71 23.79 13.56
C ILE A 554 4.70 23.04 14.43
N TRP A 555 4.63 21.72 14.27
CA TRP A 555 3.78 20.84 15.06
C TRP A 555 4.35 19.41 15.02
N ASP A 556 4.35 18.73 16.16
CA ASP A 556 4.83 17.36 16.28
C ASP A 556 3.93 16.61 17.26
N TYR A 557 3.35 15.49 16.82
CA TYR A 557 2.46 14.68 17.63
C TYR A 557 2.90 13.22 17.65
N ASP A 558 3.22 12.72 18.86
CA ASP A 558 3.54 11.32 19.07
C ASP A 558 2.27 10.47 19.09
N THR A 559 2.09 9.65 18.05
CA THR A 559 0.97 8.71 17.95
C THR A 559 1.27 7.34 18.55
N ALA A 560 2.55 7.00 18.82
CA ALA A 560 2.94 5.68 19.31
C ALA A 560 2.67 5.52 20.81
N ARG A 561 1.38 5.56 21.17
CA ARG A 561 0.87 5.45 22.55
C ARG A 561 -0.52 4.85 22.57
N GLU A 562 -1.02 4.51 23.75
CA GLU A 562 -2.40 4.10 23.98
C GLU A 562 -3.39 5.26 23.82
N PHE A 563 -4.57 4.95 23.32
CA PHE A 563 -5.67 5.89 23.12
C PHE A 563 -6.98 5.38 23.70
N LYS A 564 -7.74 6.29 24.30
CA LYS A 564 -9.18 6.07 24.50
C LYS A 564 -9.89 6.21 23.16
N THR A 565 -10.63 5.19 22.76
CA THR A 565 -11.28 5.10 21.44
C THR A 565 -12.78 5.32 21.53
N VAL A 566 -13.37 5.79 20.44
CA VAL A 566 -14.82 6.05 20.37
C VAL A 566 -15.65 4.75 20.26
N ASN A 567 -15.03 3.64 19.84
CA ASN A 567 -15.68 2.33 19.71
C ASN A 567 -15.32 1.34 20.85
N GLY A 568 -14.60 1.79 21.89
CA GLY A 568 -14.28 0.96 23.06
C GLY A 568 -13.26 -0.16 22.82
N VAL A 569 -12.79 -0.35 21.57
CA VAL A 569 -11.70 -1.28 21.27
C VAL A 569 -10.40 -0.71 21.78
N PRO A 570 -9.51 -1.47 22.46
CA PRO A 570 -8.22 -0.98 22.89
C PRO A 570 -7.43 -0.40 21.72
N GLY A 571 -7.07 0.88 21.81
CA GLY A 571 -6.37 1.61 20.74
C GLY A 571 -4.89 1.77 21.07
N GLN A 572 -4.03 1.37 20.14
CA GLN A 572 -2.60 1.56 20.18
C GLN A 572 -2.13 2.18 18.88
N GLY A 573 -1.47 3.32 18.95
CA GLY A 573 -0.77 3.87 17.78
C GLY A 573 0.66 3.34 17.70
N GLY A 574 1.27 3.42 16.52
CA GLY A 574 2.60 2.86 16.25
C GLY A 574 3.30 3.58 15.10
N ALA A 575 4.19 2.87 14.40
CA ALA A 575 4.84 3.37 13.21
C ALA A 575 3.83 3.71 12.10
N MET A 576 4.17 4.62 11.21
CA MET A 576 3.31 5.03 10.10
C MET A 576 4.07 4.93 8.79
N ASP A 577 3.48 4.17 7.83
CA ASP A 577 4.02 3.96 6.49
C ASP A 577 2.89 3.93 5.47
N VAL A 578 3.21 3.88 4.17
CA VAL A 578 2.28 3.78 3.03
C VAL A 578 1.37 5.00 2.89
N GLY A 579 0.14 4.92 3.43
CA GLY A 579 -0.84 6.00 3.34
C GLY A 579 -0.43 7.20 4.17
N GLY A 580 -0.40 8.37 3.54
CA GLY A 580 -0.12 9.62 4.24
C GLY A 580 -1.33 10.18 4.96
N PRO A 581 -1.12 11.25 5.76
CA PRO A 581 -2.22 12.00 6.34
C PRO A 581 -3.07 12.64 5.23
N ILE A 582 -4.36 12.82 5.49
CA ILE A 582 -5.29 13.52 4.58
C ILE A 582 -5.99 14.65 5.32
N VAL A 583 -6.29 15.75 4.61
CA VAL A 583 -6.89 16.94 5.20
C VAL A 583 -8.18 17.31 4.46
N ALA A 584 -9.27 17.45 5.18
CA ALA A 584 -10.54 17.93 4.62
C ALA A 584 -11.42 18.57 5.69
N GLY A 585 -12.03 19.72 5.38
CA GLY A 585 -13.08 20.32 6.19
C GLY A 585 -12.69 20.67 7.63
N GLY A 586 -11.47 21.16 7.85
CA GLY A 586 -10.96 21.53 9.17
C GLY A 586 -10.40 20.37 9.99
N MET A 587 -10.25 19.19 9.38
CA MET A 587 -9.75 18.00 10.06
C MET A 587 -8.59 17.35 9.30
N LEU A 588 -7.68 16.75 10.07
CA LEU A 588 -6.55 15.95 9.60
C LEU A 588 -6.74 14.50 10.08
N PHE A 589 -6.65 13.53 9.18
CA PHE A 589 -6.83 12.12 9.49
C PHE A 589 -5.55 11.35 9.18
N VAL A 590 -5.17 10.42 10.05
CA VAL A 590 -4.03 9.54 9.84
C VAL A 590 -4.28 8.17 10.47
N SER A 591 -3.88 7.11 9.76
CA SER A 591 -3.80 5.75 10.29
C SER A 591 -2.44 5.55 10.95
N SER A 592 -2.42 4.98 12.17
CA SER A 592 -1.19 4.74 12.93
C SER A 592 -1.10 3.29 13.40
N GLY A 593 -0.11 2.55 12.88
CA GLY A 593 0.22 1.17 13.16
C GLY A 593 0.90 0.49 11.97
N TYR A 594 2.13 0.00 12.15
CA TYR A 594 2.87 -0.71 11.10
C TYR A 594 3.85 -1.71 11.70
N ALA A 595 3.35 -2.89 12.09
CA ALA A 595 4.14 -3.97 12.71
C ALA A 595 5.15 -4.65 11.78
N ARG A 596 5.18 -4.28 10.49
CA ARG A 596 6.09 -4.90 9.54
C ARG A 596 7.53 -4.50 9.80
N ARG A 597 8.47 -5.36 9.39
CA ARG A 597 9.92 -5.10 9.49
C ARG A 597 10.35 -4.78 10.92
N SER A 598 9.74 -5.46 11.89
CA SER A 598 10.01 -5.25 13.32
C SER A 598 9.78 -3.79 13.79
N LEU A 599 8.86 -3.07 13.16
CA LEU A 599 8.44 -1.74 13.56
C LEU A 599 7.25 -1.79 14.54
N MET A 600 6.81 -0.63 15.02
CA MET A 600 5.79 -0.53 16.05
C MET A 600 4.39 -0.87 15.52
N PRO A 601 3.71 -1.89 16.10
CA PRO A 601 2.32 -2.18 15.79
C PRO A 601 1.39 -1.06 16.21
N GLY A 602 0.20 -1.03 15.60
CA GLY A 602 -0.87 -0.14 15.99
C GLY A 602 -2.14 -0.42 15.19
N ASN A 603 -3.26 0.10 15.65
CA ASN A 603 -4.57 -0.19 15.10
C ASN A 603 -5.51 1.01 15.09
N VAL A 604 -4.99 2.24 15.06
CA VAL A 604 -5.85 3.42 15.22
C VAL A 604 -5.91 4.29 13.97
N LEU A 605 -7.12 4.79 13.69
CA LEU A 605 -7.37 5.98 12.87
C LEU A 605 -7.59 7.15 13.82
N ILE A 606 -6.78 8.20 13.67
CA ILE A 606 -6.83 9.41 14.49
C ILE A 606 -7.36 10.56 13.63
N ALA A 607 -8.37 11.26 14.13
CA ALA A 607 -8.87 12.49 13.56
C ALA A 607 -8.47 13.67 14.44
N PHE A 608 -7.70 14.58 13.88
CA PHE A 608 -7.28 15.81 14.55
C PHE A 608 -8.15 16.99 14.09
N GLY A 609 -8.36 17.94 14.97
CA GLY A 609 -8.93 19.23 14.67
C GLY A 609 -8.39 20.27 15.63
N VAL A 610 -8.69 21.55 15.37
CA VAL A 610 -8.22 22.67 16.22
C VAL A 610 -8.81 22.51 17.61
N ALA A 611 -7.95 22.49 18.64
CA ALA A 611 -8.39 22.51 20.03
C ALA A 611 -9.17 23.81 20.32
N PRO A 612 -10.20 23.78 21.19
CA PRO A 612 -10.94 24.96 21.58
C PRO A 612 -10.10 26.10 22.11
#